data_6bba9c3c4662ab48e1fd193afac1f685
#
_entry.id   6bba9c3c4662ab48e1fd193afac1f685
#
_cell.length_a   1.000
_cell.length_b   1.000
_cell.length_c   1.000
_cell.angle_alpha   90.00
_cell.angle_beta   90.00
_cell.angle_gamma   90.00
#
_symmetry.space_group_name_H-M   'P 1'
#
loop_
_entity.id
_entity.type
_entity.pdbx_description
1 polymer ?
#
loop_
_entity_poly.entity_id
_entity_poly.type
_entity_poly.pdbx_seq_one_letter_code
_entity_poly.pdbx_strand_id
1 'polypeptide(L)'
;TRLLAVVLLGLAVQAPLAPAANPIDLSLLVAEDHPCTWPSGFPMFQLKHYRRIGALTPYNIDVLTIDGNTGTQIDVPPHSIPRPGSGLENEGPLGTIFTEKVAAWQYGGEAVVIDVSELLDTTENGVSSLIQPAHVLAWEKAHRKLRFGDVVLFKSGYTDKYYKPFPAGRRFLADPVQGT
;
A
#
# COMPACT_ATOMS: atom_id res chain seq x y z
N THR A 1 -21.45 -66.02 4.34
CA THR A 1 -21.59 -64.63 3.93
C THR A 1 -20.22 -63.95 4.07
N ARG A 2 -19.52 -63.76 2.94
CA ARG A 2 -18.21 -63.07 2.93
C ARG A 2 -18.44 -61.62 2.60
N LEU A 3 -18.08 -60.69 3.52
CA LEU A 3 -18.05 -59.27 3.27
C LEU A 3 -16.78 -58.95 2.45
N LEU A 4 -17.00 -58.40 1.25
CA LEU A 4 -15.94 -57.80 0.45
C LEU A 4 -15.81 -56.34 0.90
N ALA A 5 -14.67 -55.98 1.54
CA ALA A 5 -14.31 -54.63 1.80
C ALA A 5 -13.65 -54.01 0.57
N VAL A 6 -14.33 -53.08 -0.09
CA VAL A 6 -13.76 -52.27 -1.18
C VAL A 6 -13.00 -51.10 -0.56
N VAL A 7 -11.67 -51.13 -0.62
CA VAL A 7 -10.81 -50.01 -0.26
C VAL A 7 -10.72 -49.09 -1.48
N LEU A 8 -11.41 -47.97 -1.43
CA LEU A 8 -11.24 -46.86 -2.37
C LEU A 8 -9.96 -46.12 -2.02
N LEU A 9 -8.86 -46.40 -2.73
CA LEU A 9 -7.69 -45.50 -2.72
C LEU A 9 -8.04 -44.24 -3.49
N GLY A 10 -8.36 -43.19 -2.76
CA GLY A 10 -8.46 -41.83 -3.32
C GLY A 10 -7.07 -41.34 -3.74
N LEU A 11 -6.81 -41.29 -5.04
CA LEU A 11 -5.69 -40.52 -5.57
C LEU A 11 -5.97 -39.04 -5.30
N ALA A 12 -5.36 -38.49 -4.26
CA ALA A 12 -5.27 -37.06 -4.10
C ALA A 12 -4.35 -36.53 -5.21
N VAL A 13 -4.95 -36.00 -6.28
CA VAL A 13 -4.22 -35.19 -7.26
C VAL A 13 -3.73 -33.95 -6.52
N GLN A 14 -2.48 -33.96 -6.10
CA GLN A 14 -1.83 -32.73 -5.59
C GLN A 14 -1.72 -31.79 -6.80
N ALA A 15 -2.51 -30.71 -6.79
CA ALA A 15 -2.29 -29.61 -7.71
C ALA A 15 -0.83 -29.15 -7.52
N PRO A 16 -0.09 -28.93 -8.62
CA PRO A 16 1.26 -28.39 -8.51
C PRO A 16 1.19 -27.09 -7.72
N LEU A 17 1.93 -26.99 -6.63
CA LEU A 17 2.13 -25.74 -5.92
C LEU A 17 2.68 -24.75 -6.95
N ALA A 18 1.95 -23.68 -7.21
CA ALA A 18 2.48 -22.58 -8.02
C ALA A 18 3.83 -22.18 -7.41
N PRO A 19 4.86 -21.93 -8.24
CA PRO A 19 6.13 -21.45 -7.73
C PRO A 19 5.85 -20.27 -6.83
N ALA A 20 6.39 -20.29 -5.62
CA ALA A 20 6.22 -19.18 -4.67
C ALA A 20 6.67 -17.92 -5.39
N ALA A 21 5.74 -16.99 -5.64
CA ALA A 21 6.07 -15.69 -6.19
C ALA A 21 7.04 -15.03 -5.20
N ASN A 22 8.20 -14.58 -5.69
CA ASN A 22 9.11 -13.79 -4.86
C ASN A 22 8.41 -12.46 -4.56
N PRO A 23 8.09 -12.18 -3.30
CA PRO A 23 7.50 -10.89 -2.94
C PRO A 23 8.51 -9.78 -3.23
N ILE A 24 8.01 -8.65 -3.74
CA ILE A 24 8.81 -7.44 -3.96
C ILE A 24 8.37 -6.45 -2.91
N ASP A 25 9.29 -6.01 -2.06
CA ASP A 25 9.04 -4.95 -1.09
C ASP A 25 9.18 -3.59 -1.78
N LEU A 26 8.09 -2.84 -1.79
CA LEU A 26 8.01 -1.49 -2.34
C LEU A 26 7.80 -0.44 -1.23
N SER A 27 7.99 -0.83 0.03
CA SER A 27 7.80 0.09 1.16
C SER A 27 8.84 1.20 1.16
N LEU A 28 8.41 2.40 1.53
CA LEU A 28 9.31 3.53 1.76
C LEU A 28 10.02 3.39 3.10
N LEU A 29 11.24 3.88 3.18
CA LEU A 29 11.97 3.97 4.44
C LEU A 29 11.21 4.89 5.42
N VAL A 30 10.87 4.37 6.59
CA VAL A 30 10.30 5.17 7.68
C VAL A 30 11.43 5.58 8.61
N ALA A 31 11.74 6.88 8.65
CA ALA A 31 12.81 7.45 9.47
C ALA A 31 12.47 8.89 9.88
N GLU A 32 13.03 9.34 11.02
CA GLU A 32 12.76 10.69 11.58
C GLU A 32 13.23 11.82 10.66
N ASP A 33 14.23 11.57 9.83
CA ASP A 33 14.79 12.53 8.89
C ASP A 33 14.17 12.46 7.48
N HIS A 34 13.14 11.61 7.28
CA HIS A 34 12.47 11.43 5.99
C HIS A 34 11.03 11.94 6.00
N PRO A 35 10.50 12.33 4.84
CA PRO A 35 9.12 12.82 4.70
C PRO A 35 8.10 11.68 4.73
N CYS A 36 8.13 10.86 5.78
CA CYS A 36 7.28 9.67 5.92
C CYS A 36 5.97 9.90 6.66
N THR A 37 5.67 11.14 7.05
CA THR A 37 4.45 11.53 7.78
C THR A 37 3.76 12.67 7.04
N TRP A 38 2.44 12.72 7.07
CA TRP A 38 1.65 13.80 6.46
C TRP A 38 2.04 15.17 7.02
N PRO A 39 2.09 16.25 6.20
CA PRO A 39 2.86 17.47 6.53
C PRO A 39 2.29 18.35 7.63
N SER A 40 1.01 18.31 7.93
CA SER A 40 0.43 19.23 8.91
C SER A 40 -0.57 18.59 9.85
N GLY A 41 -0.46 18.92 11.14
CA GLY A 41 -1.41 18.51 12.15
C GLY A 41 -1.26 17.08 12.67
N PHE A 42 -0.38 16.28 12.09
CA PHE A 42 -0.11 14.91 12.52
C PHE A 42 1.22 14.78 13.24
N PRO A 43 1.36 13.85 14.19
CA PRO A 43 2.62 13.62 14.87
C PRO A 43 3.67 13.11 13.87
N MET A 44 4.85 13.73 13.89
CA MET A 44 5.99 13.22 13.13
C MET A 44 6.39 11.84 13.65
N PHE A 45 6.87 10.98 12.75
CA PHE A 45 7.45 9.71 13.14
C PHE A 45 8.60 9.94 14.13
N GLN A 46 8.58 9.19 15.23
CA GLN A 46 9.63 9.21 16.25
C GLN A 46 9.97 7.79 16.70
N LEU A 47 11.26 7.54 16.85
CA LEU A 47 11.79 6.30 17.39
C LEU A 47 12.57 6.60 18.67
N LYS A 48 12.02 6.26 19.82
CA LYS A 48 12.67 6.44 21.12
C LYS A 48 13.22 5.12 21.63
N HIS A 49 14.53 5.09 21.82
CA HIS A 49 15.16 3.97 22.49
C HIS A 49 14.75 3.92 23.96
N TYR A 50 13.98 2.91 24.35
CA TYR A 50 13.46 2.77 25.71
C TYR A 50 14.41 1.94 26.59
N ARG A 51 14.92 0.80 26.06
CA ARG A 51 15.91 -0.04 26.73
C ARG A 51 16.96 -0.52 25.74
N ARG A 52 18.17 -0.72 26.24
CA ARG A 52 19.28 -1.30 25.50
C ARG A 52 19.83 -2.52 26.24
N ILE A 53 20.32 -3.48 25.48
CA ILE A 53 21.03 -4.66 26.02
C ILE A 53 22.18 -4.19 26.90
N GLY A 54 22.28 -4.76 28.09
CA GLY A 54 23.30 -4.48 29.07
C GLY A 54 23.21 -5.46 30.26
N ALA A 55 23.94 -5.20 31.32
CA ALA A 55 24.01 -6.09 32.48
C ALA A 55 22.64 -6.37 33.13
N LEU A 56 21.70 -5.42 33.04
CA LEU A 56 20.36 -5.52 33.66
C LEU A 56 19.21 -5.71 32.66
N THR A 57 19.50 -5.74 31.38
CA THR A 57 18.49 -5.83 30.35
C THR A 57 18.96 -6.73 29.19
N PRO A 58 18.33 -7.91 28.99
CA PRO A 58 18.79 -8.88 27.98
C PRO A 58 18.30 -8.57 26.55
N TYR A 59 17.57 -7.48 26.34
CA TYR A 59 16.96 -7.12 25.04
C TYR A 59 16.87 -5.61 24.82
N ASN A 60 16.70 -5.22 23.56
CA ASN A 60 16.38 -3.86 23.17
C ASN A 60 14.88 -3.66 23.08
N ILE A 61 14.39 -2.48 23.51
CA ILE A 61 13.02 -2.04 23.30
C ILE A 61 13.04 -0.62 22.75
N ASP A 62 12.26 -0.40 21.71
CA ASP A 62 12.00 0.91 21.16
C ASP A 62 10.51 1.26 21.31
N VAL A 63 10.22 2.54 21.49
CA VAL A 63 8.88 3.11 21.45
C VAL A 63 8.74 3.91 20.16
N LEU A 64 7.69 3.65 19.40
CA LEU A 64 7.41 4.33 18.15
C LEU A 64 6.22 5.26 18.33
N THR A 65 6.33 6.48 17.81
CA THR A 65 5.19 7.36 17.59
C THR A 65 4.91 7.38 16.10
N ILE A 66 3.75 6.89 15.72
CA ILE A 66 3.29 6.83 14.33
C ILE A 66 1.84 7.27 14.26
N ASP A 67 1.44 7.85 13.14
CA ASP A 67 0.03 8.00 12.77
C ASP A 67 -0.35 7.05 11.64
N GLY A 68 -1.65 6.98 11.31
CA GLY A 68 -2.15 6.05 10.29
C GLY A 68 -1.65 6.36 8.86
N ASN A 69 -1.02 7.52 8.63
CA ASN A 69 -0.48 7.92 7.33
C ASN A 69 1.05 7.82 7.27
N THR A 70 1.68 7.15 8.24
CA THR A 70 3.14 7.02 8.26
C THR A 70 3.63 6.00 7.24
N GLY A 71 4.46 6.44 6.29
CA GLY A 71 5.11 5.58 5.30
C GLY A 71 4.14 4.96 4.28
N THR A 72 4.48 3.79 3.78
CA THR A 72 3.62 3.01 2.86
C THR A 72 2.54 2.29 3.64
N GLN A 73 1.28 2.58 3.32
CA GLN A 73 0.12 2.09 4.05
C GLN A 73 -1.01 1.64 3.12
N ILE A 74 -2.04 1.06 3.70
CA ILE A 74 -3.28 0.70 3.03
C ILE A 74 -4.42 1.48 3.68
N ASP A 75 -5.19 2.19 2.86
CA ASP A 75 -6.45 2.81 3.26
C ASP A 75 -7.61 1.90 2.90
N VAL A 76 -8.42 1.57 3.91
CA VAL A 76 -9.67 0.83 3.71
C VAL A 76 -10.83 1.82 3.56
N PRO A 77 -11.99 1.41 2.99
CA PRO A 77 -13.08 2.34 2.68
C PRO A 77 -13.49 3.31 3.78
N PRO A 78 -13.55 2.95 5.07
CA PRO A 78 -13.89 3.89 6.14
C PRO A 78 -12.92 5.05 6.34
N HIS A 79 -11.72 5.00 5.72
CA HIS A 79 -10.80 6.14 5.73
C HIS A 79 -11.42 7.40 5.11
N SER A 80 -12.20 7.24 4.03
CA SER A 80 -12.80 8.37 3.30
C SER A 80 -14.30 8.24 3.06
N ILE A 81 -14.91 7.10 3.37
CA ILE A 81 -16.33 6.86 3.16
C ILE A 81 -17.04 6.83 4.52
N PRO A 82 -17.93 7.79 4.81
CA PRO A 82 -18.71 7.80 6.04
C PRO A 82 -19.65 6.58 6.10
N ARG A 83 -19.89 6.12 7.34
CA ARG A 83 -20.84 5.03 7.56
C ARG A 83 -22.27 5.46 7.26
N PRO A 84 -23.18 4.53 6.87
CA PRO A 84 -24.60 4.82 6.69
C PRO A 84 -25.21 5.44 7.95
N GLY A 85 -26.06 6.44 7.77
CA GLY A 85 -26.74 7.14 8.88
C GLY A 85 -25.88 8.20 9.57
N SER A 86 -24.74 8.57 9.02
CA SER A 86 -23.91 9.67 9.52
C SER A 86 -24.44 11.05 9.14
N GLY A 87 -25.28 11.13 8.09
CA GLY A 87 -25.76 12.40 7.51
C GLY A 87 -24.70 13.15 6.70
N LEU A 88 -23.55 12.53 6.44
CA LEU A 88 -22.47 13.13 5.66
C LEU A 88 -22.58 12.77 4.17
N GLU A 89 -22.06 13.64 3.32
CA GLU A 89 -22.02 13.39 1.88
C GLU A 89 -21.28 12.09 1.57
N ASN A 90 -21.74 11.35 0.56
CA ASN A 90 -21.16 10.06 0.13
C ASN A 90 -21.16 8.96 1.17
N GLU A 91 -22.01 9.05 2.21
CA GLU A 91 -22.16 7.94 3.15
C GLU A 91 -22.64 6.67 2.45
N GLY A 92 -22.19 5.52 2.91
CA GLY A 92 -22.57 4.26 2.30
C GLY A 92 -22.07 3.02 3.04
N PRO A 93 -22.53 1.83 2.60
CA PRO A 93 -22.21 0.57 3.27
C PRO A 93 -20.70 0.26 3.28
N LEU A 94 -19.94 0.76 2.32
CA LEU A 94 -18.48 0.61 2.30
C LEU A 94 -17.82 1.27 3.50
N GLY A 95 -18.40 2.34 4.06
CA GLY A 95 -17.93 2.97 5.31
C GLY A 95 -17.98 2.10 6.54
N THR A 96 -18.39 0.83 6.42
CA THR A 96 -18.37 -0.17 7.52
C THR A 96 -17.38 -1.30 7.30
N ILE A 97 -16.58 -1.26 6.23
CA ILE A 97 -15.59 -2.31 5.89
C ILE A 97 -14.22 -1.92 6.45
N PHE A 98 -14.04 -2.12 7.76
CA PHE A 98 -12.76 -1.91 8.42
C PHE A 98 -11.74 -3.01 8.10
N THR A 99 -10.49 -2.78 8.44
CA THR A 99 -9.34 -3.64 8.09
C THR A 99 -9.56 -5.11 8.44
N GLU A 100 -10.19 -5.41 9.59
CA GLU A 100 -10.48 -6.78 10.02
C GLU A 100 -11.51 -7.51 9.13
N LYS A 101 -12.24 -6.77 8.28
CA LYS A 101 -13.20 -7.33 7.32
C LYS A 101 -12.61 -7.54 5.93
N VAL A 102 -11.42 -7.04 5.69
CA VAL A 102 -10.73 -7.20 4.40
C VAL A 102 -10.01 -8.55 4.42
N ALA A 103 -10.32 -9.41 3.47
CA ALA A 103 -9.69 -10.72 3.39
C ALA A 103 -8.19 -10.60 3.06
N ALA A 104 -7.35 -11.40 3.72
CA ALA A 104 -5.89 -11.31 3.61
C ALA A 104 -5.37 -11.40 2.16
N TRP A 105 -6.04 -12.14 1.29
CA TRP A 105 -5.65 -12.25 -0.13
C TRP A 105 -5.81 -10.93 -0.91
N GLN A 106 -6.60 -9.98 -0.41
CA GLN A 106 -6.78 -8.67 -1.06
C GLN A 106 -5.58 -7.74 -0.85
N TYR A 107 -4.66 -8.09 0.05
CA TYR A 107 -3.43 -7.32 0.30
C TYR A 107 -2.26 -7.71 -0.61
N GLY A 108 -2.50 -8.59 -1.59
CA GLY A 108 -1.48 -9.00 -2.55
C GLY A 108 -2.09 -9.54 -3.83
N GLY A 109 -1.32 -9.52 -4.91
CA GLY A 109 -1.77 -9.99 -6.21
C GLY A 109 -0.68 -9.89 -7.26
N GLU A 110 -1.02 -10.24 -8.51
CA GLU A 110 -0.15 -10.00 -9.64
C GLU A 110 0.03 -8.49 -9.86
N ALA A 111 1.28 -8.02 -9.84
CA ALA A 111 1.57 -6.62 -10.02
C ALA A 111 1.46 -6.21 -11.51
N VAL A 112 0.71 -5.15 -11.76
CA VAL A 112 0.60 -4.47 -13.05
C VAL A 112 1.22 -3.10 -12.92
N VAL A 113 2.29 -2.82 -13.64
CA VAL A 113 2.98 -1.52 -13.61
C VAL A 113 2.56 -0.70 -14.82
N ILE A 114 1.93 0.44 -14.56
CA ILE A 114 1.58 1.46 -15.56
C ILE A 114 2.57 2.61 -15.39
N ASP A 115 3.48 2.76 -16.35
CA ASP A 115 4.47 3.84 -16.34
C ASP A 115 3.79 5.14 -16.76
N VAL A 116 3.80 6.12 -15.87
CA VAL A 116 3.25 7.48 -16.03
C VAL A 116 4.29 8.53 -15.67
N SER A 117 5.57 8.17 -15.81
CA SER A 117 6.69 9.06 -15.47
C SER A 117 6.75 10.31 -16.33
N GLU A 118 6.14 10.28 -17.52
CA GLU A 118 6.00 11.45 -18.39
C GLU A 118 5.14 12.56 -17.78
N LEU A 119 4.32 12.25 -16.77
CA LEU A 119 3.47 13.25 -16.11
C LEU A 119 4.21 14.04 -15.01
N LEU A 120 5.43 13.58 -14.63
CA LEU A 120 6.17 14.16 -13.52
C LEU A 120 6.58 15.60 -13.81
N ASP A 121 6.14 16.54 -12.96
CA ASP A 121 6.50 17.98 -13.02
C ASP A 121 6.14 18.68 -14.33
N THR A 122 5.08 18.26 -14.99
CA THR A 122 4.71 18.73 -16.34
C THR A 122 3.85 19.98 -16.37
N THR A 123 3.30 20.42 -15.22
CA THR A 123 2.52 21.66 -15.17
C THR A 123 3.43 22.90 -15.09
N GLU A 124 2.89 24.09 -15.40
CA GLU A 124 3.62 25.36 -15.32
C GLU A 124 4.20 25.64 -13.91
N ASN A 125 3.54 25.14 -12.88
CA ASN A 125 4.01 25.27 -11.50
C ASN A 125 4.95 24.15 -11.06
N GLY A 126 5.35 23.26 -11.97
CA GLY A 126 6.21 22.12 -11.68
C GLY A 126 5.50 21.04 -10.84
N VAL A 127 4.18 21.02 -10.82
CA VAL A 127 3.36 19.94 -10.23
C VAL A 127 3.11 18.88 -11.30
N SER A 128 2.99 17.62 -10.92
CA SER A 128 2.71 16.53 -11.85
C SER A 128 1.27 16.59 -12.36
N SER A 129 1.09 16.31 -13.65
CA SER A 129 -0.25 16.21 -14.22
C SER A 129 -1.02 15.00 -13.67
N LEU A 130 -2.34 15.09 -13.68
CA LEU A 130 -3.21 14.02 -13.18
C LEU A 130 -3.16 12.78 -14.08
N ILE A 131 -3.16 11.61 -13.45
CA ILE A 131 -3.36 10.34 -14.14
C ILE A 131 -4.78 10.28 -14.69
N GLN A 132 -4.92 9.98 -15.98
CA GLN A 132 -6.20 9.92 -16.67
C GLN A 132 -6.56 8.47 -17.03
N PRO A 133 -7.85 8.13 -17.21
CA PRO A 133 -8.27 6.82 -17.69
C PRO A 133 -7.57 6.36 -18.96
N ALA A 134 -7.17 7.32 -19.81
CA ALA A 134 -6.43 7.03 -21.05
C ALA A 134 -5.12 6.29 -20.83
N HIS A 135 -4.42 6.55 -19.72
CA HIS A 135 -3.16 5.84 -19.38
C HIS A 135 -3.42 4.36 -19.10
N VAL A 136 -4.49 4.05 -18.37
CA VAL A 136 -4.91 2.67 -18.09
C VAL A 136 -5.32 1.97 -19.39
N LEU A 137 -6.15 2.62 -20.21
CA LEU A 137 -6.61 2.08 -21.49
C LEU A 137 -5.47 1.85 -22.48
N ALA A 138 -4.48 2.74 -22.50
CA ALA A 138 -3.29 2.57 -23.34
C ALA A 138 -2.48 1.34 -22.89
N TRP A 139 -2.27 1.16 -21.57
CA TRP A 139 -1.62 -0.01 -21.03
C TRP A 139 -2.38 -1.31 -21.37
N GLU A 140 -3.70 -1.33 -21.18
CA GLU A 140 -4.55 -2.48 -21.53
C GLU A 140 -4.46 -2.84 -23.01
N LYS A 141 -4.40 -1.85 -23.88
CA LYS A 141 -4.25 -2.05 -25.33
C LYS A 141 -2.92 -2.68 -25.69
N ALA A 142 -1.86 -2.28 -24.99
CA ALA A 142 -0.50 -2.75 -25.25
C ALA A 142 -0.20 -4.14 -24.66
N HIS A 143 -0.89 -4.55 -23.60
CA HIS A 143 -0.59 -5.76 -22.84
C HIS A 143 -1.81 -6.70 -22.74
N ARG A 144 -2.72 -6.41 -21.81
CA ARG A 144 -3.93 -7.20 -21.54
C ARG A 144 -4.94 -6.38 -20.76
N LYS A 145 -6.18 -6.83 -20.70
CA LYS A 145 -7.16 -6.26 -19.79
C LYS A 145 -6.78 -6.50 -18.32
N LEU A 146 -7.04 -5.52 -17.48
CA LEU A 146 -6.93 -5.68 -16.04
C LEU A 146 -7.90 -6.77 -15.56
N ARG A 147 -7.50 -7.52 -14.56
CA ARG A 147 -8.24 -8.65 -14.01
C ARG A 147 -8.55 -8.39 -12.54
N PHE A 148 -9.60 -9.04 -12.06
CA PHE A 148 -9.86 -9.08 -10.63
C PHE A 148 -8.66 -9.67 -9.88
N GLY A 149 -8.19 -8.97 -8.85
CA GLY A 149 -7.02 -9.37 -8.06
C GLY A 149 -5.68 -8.81 -8.55
N ASP A 150 -5.63 -8.10 -9.69
CA ASP A 150 -4.43 -7.36 -10.08
C ASP A 150 -4.15 -6.23 -9.09
N VAL A 151 -2.89 -6.05 -8.74
CA VAL A 151 -2.38 -4.89 -7.99
C VAL A 151 -1.81 -3.89 -8.99
N VAL A 152 -2.54 -2.81 -9.23
CA VAL A 152 -2.15 -1.78 -10.19
C VAL A 152 -1.22 -0.77 -9.52
N LEU A 153 -0.01 -0.64 -10.06
CA LEU A 153 1.02 0.28 -9.62
C LEU A 153 1.22 1.37 -10.67
N PHE A 154 1.04 2.63 -10.28
CA PHE A 154 1.39 3.77 -11.13
C PHE A 154 2.83 4.19 -10.84
N LYS A 155 3.73 3.97 -11.79
CA LYS A 155 5.14 4.36 -11.70
C LYS A 155 5.30 5.79 -12.22
N SER A 156 5.32 6.75 -11.33
CA SER A 156 5.48 8.18 -11.66
C SER A 156 6.92 8.67 -11.60
N GLY A 157 7.83 7.96 -10.90
CA GLY A 157 9.17 8.46 -10.59
C GLY A 157 9.20 9.54 -9.50
N TYR A 158 8.03 9.93 -8.95
CA TYR A 158 7.93 10.98 -7.93
C TYR A 158 8.70 10.61 -6.67
N THR A 159 8.54 9.39 -6.19
CA THR A 159 9.25 8.86 -5.01
C THR A 159 10.77 8.88 -5.22
N ASP A 160 11.25 8.39 -6.37
CA ASP A 160 12.69 8.36 -6.68
C ASP A 160 13.31 9.76 -6.69
N LYS A 161 12.53 10.75 -7.12
CA LYS A 161 12.99 12.13 -7.22
C LYS A 161 12.95 12.88 -5.90
N TYR A 162 11.90 12.72 -5.12
CA TYR A 162 11.57 13.60 -4.00
C TYR A 162 11.61 12.95 -2.61
N TYR A 163 11.58 11.61 -2.49
CA TYR A 163 11.70 10.94 -1.20
C TYR A 163 13.15 10.89 -0.75
N LYS A 164 13.55 11.93 -0.03
CA LYS A 164 14.94 12.17 0.42
C LYS A 164 14.94 12.68 1.85
N PRO A 165 16.06 12.55 2.57
CA PRO A 165 16.19 13.17 3.88
C PRO A 165 15.90 14.67 3.86
N PHE A 166 15.41 15.20 4.97
CA PHE A 166 15.23 16.65 5.13
C PHE A 166 16.58 17.38 5.09
N PRO A 167 16.65 18.62 4.56
CA PRO A 167 15.52 19.42 4.09
C PRO A 167 15.07 19.14 2.65
N ALA A 168 15.82 18.35 1.87
CA ALA A 168 15.53 18.12 0.45
C ALA A 168 14.18 17.40 0.22
N GLY A 169 13.78 16.52 1.14
CA GLY A 169 12.52 15.77 1.08
C GLY A 169 11.25 16.58 1.39
N ARG A 170 11.36 17.87 1.73
CA ARG A 170 10.16 18.69 2.05
C ARG A 170 9.17 18.78 0.91
N ARG A 171 9.65 18.77 -0.32
CA ARG A 171 8.81 18.83 -1.50
C ARG A 171 7.92 17.58 -1.64
N PHE A 172 8.38 16.42 -1.21
CA PHE A 172 7.60 15.18 -1.26
C PHE A 172 6.23 15.31 -0.57
N LEU A 173 6.17 16.10 0.49
CA LEU A 173 4.95 16.32 1.27
C LEU A 173 4.10 17.51 0.77
N ALA A 174 4.69 18.43 0.01
CA ALA A 174 4.03 19.69 -0.37
C ALA A 174 3.20 19.55 -1.66
N ASP A 175 3.70 18.83 -2.65
CA ASP A 175 3.11 18.76 -3.99
C ASP A 175 1.72 18.09 -4.06
N PRO A 176 1.44 17.00 -3.31
CA PRO A 176 0.14 16.33 -3.40
C PRO A 176 -1.04 17.18 -2.93
N VAL A 177 -0.78 18.19 -2.12
CA VAL A 177 -1.83 19.05 -1.51
C VAL A 177 -2.16 20.27 -2.40
N GLN A 178 -1.30 20.61 -3.34
CA GLN A 178 -1.49 21.77 -4.21
C GLN A 178 -2.30 21.49 -5.47
N GLY A 179 -2.56 20.24 -5.76
CA GLY A 179 -3.29 19.79 -6.96
C GLY A 179 -4.76 19.46 -6.72
N THR A 180 -5.31 19.81 -5.55
CA THR A 180 -6.75 19.62 -5.23
C THR A 180 -7.49 20.92 -5.22
#